data_26d6929558a81457bd0934a775f847fe
#
_entry.id   26d6929558a81457bd0934a775f847fe
#
_cell.length_a   1.000
_cell.length_b   1.000
_cell.length_c   1.000
_cell.angle_alpha   90.00
_cell.angle_beta   90.00
_cell.angle_gamma   90.00
#
_symmetry.space_group_name_H-M   'P 1'
#
loop_
_entity.id
_entity.type
_entity.pdbx_description
1 polymer ?
#
loop_
_entity_poly.entity_id
_entity_poly.type
_entity_poly.pdbx_seq_one_letter_code
_entity_poly.pdbx_strand_id
1 'polypeptide(L)'
;MPVAAIPATEAARLSELRSYEVLDQACDLSFDNIASLAAQLTGCSAAVVNLIDADRQVSMAAHGLPVGELPRGLSFCSHTILTPDQMTVVPDARQDDRFSDNPLVKGPPGVAFYAGVPLVNPQGAALGALCVVDYAPRDISESQQSVLKQLAQTVMTTLELRRAMNRIRTLSLTDGLTGLANRAALLDGLDRAIAAQRRGGTPFALVYLDLDGFKKVNDLEGHAAGDDVLRGVAAVMAARQRVGDVAARLGGDEFAMLLAGATPEASLALATDLAAAISGSASAQPRGVTASVGVVSFVTPPSGLDHALAAADELMYEAKLAGKNRIAHREHAVTTVAAIPSFS
;
A
#
# COMPACT_ATOMS: atom_id res chain seq x y z
N MET A 1 -32.24 14.71 12.97
CA MET A 1 -31.97 13.27 12.73
C MET A 1 -31.15 12.70 13.89
N PRO A 2 -31.58 11.61 14.52
CA PRO A 2 -30.77 10.91 15.51
C PRO A 2 -29.52 10.36 14.81
N VAL A 3 -28.36 10.68 15.34
CA VAL A 3 -27.10 10.09 14.88
C VAL A 3 -27.04 8.63 15.33
N ALA A 4 -26.60 7.72 14.46
CA ALA A 4 -26.44 6.32 14.83
C ALA A 4 -25.52 6.19 16.06
N ALA A 5 -25.90 5.31 17.00
CA ALA A 5 -25.08 5.05 18.18
C ALA A 5 -23.70 4.52 17.78
N ILE A 6 -22.69 4.79 18.60
CA ILE A 6 -21.37 4.19 18.44
C ILE A 6 -21.40 2.81 19.11
N PRO A 7 -21.09 1.71 18.40
CA PRO A 7 -21.02 0.38 19.00
C PRO A 7 -20.05 0.31 20.19
N ALA A 8 -20.37 -0.45 21.22
CA ALA A 8 -19.44 -0.67 22.34
C ALA A 8 -18.09 -1.29 21.88
N THR A 9 -18.09 -1.99 20.75
CA THR A 9 -16.92 -2.63 20.13
C THR A 9 -16.24 -1.76 19.06
N GLU A 10 -16.54 -0.46 18.99
CA GLU A 10 -16.08 0.41 17.90
C GLU A 10 -14.59 0.42 17.69
N ALA A 11 -13.81 0.46 18.77
CA ALA A 11 -12.34 0.44 18.65
C ALA A 11 -11.83 -0.83 17.97
N ALA A 12 -12.39 -1.99 18.32
CA ALA A 12 -12.06 -3.27 17.69
C ALA A 12 -12.54 -3.32 16.23
N ARG A 13 -13.77 -2.83 15.96
CA ARG A 13 -14.34 -2.74 14.62
C ARG A 13 -13.46 -1.88 13.70
N LEU A 14 -13.01 -0.71 14.16
CA LEU A 14 -12.15 0.18 13.41
C LEU A 14 -10.75 -0.41 13.19
N SER A 15 -10.21 -1.12 14.18
CA SER A 15 -8.95 -1.86 14.03
C SER A 15 -9.08 -2.93 12.92
N GLU A 16 -10.17 -3.68 12.93
CA GLU A 16 -10.45 -4.65 11.86
C GLU A 16 -10.60 -3.96 10.50
N LEU A 17 -11.41 -2.91 10.38
CA LEU A 17 -11.60 -2.17 9.13
C LEU A 17 -10.26 -1.69 8.53
N ARG A 18 -9.41 -1.09 9.35
CA ARG A 18 -8.10 -0.57 8.91
C ARG A 18 -7.16 -1.67 8.44
N SER A 19 -7.27 -2.89 8.98
CA SER A 19 -6.46 -4.03 8.60
C SER A 19 -6.71 -4.52 7.16
N TYR A 20 -7.77 -4.05 6.49
CA TYR A 20 -8.03 -4.32 5.07
C TYR A 20 -7.32 -3.34 4.13
N GLU A 21 -6.84 -2.19 4.64
CA GLU A 21 -6.09 -1.18 3.86
C GLU A 21 -6.85 -0.66 2.63
N VAL A 22 -8.20 -0.51 2.73
CA VAL A 22 -9.06 -0.21 1.57
C VAL A 22 -9.64 1.21 1.57
N LEU A 23 -9.55 1.95 2.67
CA LEU A 23 -10.24 3.24 2.83
C LEU A 23 -9.74 4.35 1.88
N ASP A 24 -8.46 4.31 1.52
CA ASP A 24 -7.82 5.34 0.69
C ASP A 24 -7.37 4.81 -0.69
N GLN A 25 -7.93 3.66 -1.10
CA GLN A 25 -7.63 3.06 -2.40
C GLN A 25 -8.60 3.54 -3.48
N ALA A 26 -8.14 3.55 -4.74
CA ALA A 26 -8.99 3.83 -5.88
C ALA A 26 -10.11 2.79 -6.02
N CYS A 27 -11.26 3.22 -6.55
CA CYS A 27 -12.40 2.35 -6.86
C CYS A 27 -11.97 1.15 -7.72
N ASP A 28 -12.57 0.00 -7.44
CA ASP A 28 -12.26 -1.25 -8.11
C ASP A 28 -13.47 -1.78 -8.90
N LEU A 29 -13.25 -2.07 -10.18
CA LEU A 29 -14.24 -2.58 -11.11
C LEU A 29 -15.02 -3.81 -10.60
N SER A 30 -14.45 -4.63 -9.72
CA SER A 30 -15.14 -5.79 -9.16
C SER A 30 -16.29 -5.39 -8.23
N PHE A 31 -16.14 -4.33 -7.45
CA PHE A 31 -17.21 -3.83 -6.58
C PHE A 31 -18.24 -3.02 -7.36
N ASP A 32 -17.84 -2.32 -8.44
CA ASP A 32 -18.77 -1.63 -9.34
C ASP A 32 -19.74 -2.61 -9.99
N ASN A 33 -19.25 -3.78 -10.42
CA ASN A 33 -20.10 -4.85 -10.96
C ASN A 33 -21.11 -5.36 -9.92
N ILE A 34 -20.68 -5.53 -8.64
CA ILE A 34 -21.58 -5.96 -7.56
C ILE A 34 -22.65 -4.90 -7.28
N ALA A 35 -22.29 -3.62 -7.23
CA ALA A 35 -23.24 -2.54 -7.05
C ALA A 35 -24.25 -2.49 -8.21
N SER A 36 -23.77 -2.61 -9.46
CA SER A 36 -24.65 -2.67 -10.64
C SER A 36 -25.63 -3.84 -10.59
N LEU A 37 -25.15 -5.03 -10.25
CA LEU A 37 -26.01 -6.22 -10.09
C LEU A 37 -27.04 -6.05 -8.97
N ALA A 38 -26.65 -5.47 -7.83
CA ALA A 38 -27.56 -5.21 -6.71
C ALA A 38 -28.72 -4.29 -7.13
N ALA A 39 -28.43 -3.20 -7.85
CA ALA A 39 -29.46 -2.30 -8.37
C ALA A 39 -30.36 -3.00 -9.38
N GLN A 40 -29.78 -3.72 -10.37
CA GLN A 40 -30.53 -4.40 -11.42
C GLN A 40 -31.45 -5.49 -10.87
N LEU A 41 -30.94 -6.37 -10.01
CA LEU A 41 -31.72 -7.51 -9.48
C LEU A 41 -32.81 -7.10 -8.49
N THR A 42 -32.61 -5.98 -7.80
CA THR A 42 -33.64 -5.41 -6.91
C THR A 42 -34.57 -4.45 -7.63
N GLY A 43 -34.19 -3.97 -8.81
CA GLY A 43 -34.89 -2.93 -9.56
C GLY A 43 -34.86 -1.56 -8.85
N CYS A 44 -33.86 -1.32 -7.98
CA CYS A 44 -33.67 -0.04 -7.31
C CYS A 44 -32.89 0.93 -8.19
N SER A 45 -33.13 2.23 -7.98
CA SER A 45 -32.49 3.31 -8.76
C SER A 45 -30.97 3.38 -8.52
N ALA A 46 -30.51 2.98 -7.34
CA ALA A 46 -29.10 2.98 -7.02
C ALA A 46 -28.69 1.88 -6.02
N ALA A 47 -27.41 1.53 -6.05
CA ALA A 47 -26.78 0.64 -5.08
C ALA A 47 -25.34 1.09 -4.77
N VAL A 48 -24.90 0.89 -3.53
CA VAL A 48 -23.59 1.35 -3.06
C VAL A 48 -22.97 0.31 -2.13
N VAL A 49 -21.66 0.10 -2.27
CA VAL A 49 -20.82 -0.61 -1.31
C VAL A 49 -20.12 0.42 -0.46
N ASN A 50 -20.47 0.51 0.81
CA ASN A 50 -19.96 1.52 1.74
C ASN A 50 -19.19 0.87 2.89
N LEU A 51 -18.10 1.53 3.31
CA LEU A 51 -17.40 1.27 4.56
C LEU A 51 -17.64 2.41 5.54
N ILE A 52 -17.69 2.09 6.84
CA ILE A 52 -17.97 3.07 7.91
C ILE A 52 -16.71 3.25 8.76
N ASP A 53 -16.02 4.38 8.56
CA ASP A 53 -14.88 4.80 9.38
C ASP A 53 -15.35 5.53 10.67
N ALA A 54 -14.43 6.11 11.40
CA ALA A 54 -14.68 6.78 12.68
C ALA A 54 -15.68 7.94 12.55
N ASP A 55 -15.50 8.77 11.53
CA ASP A 55 -16.24 10.01 11.30
C ASP A 55 -16.91 10.12 9.93
N ARG A 56 -16.59 9.22 9.02
CA ARG A 56 -17.06 9.21 7.61
C ARG A 56 -17.52 7.85 7.14
N GLN A 57 -18.41 7.87 6.16
CA GLN A 57 -18.70 6.76 5.26
C GLN A 57 -17.84 6.94 4.01
N VAL A 58 -17.20 5.88 3.56
CA VAL A 58 -16.43 5.84 2.31
C VAL A 58 -17.13 4.90 1.34
N SER A 59 -17.51 5.39 0.17
CA SER A 59 -18.11 4.55 -0.88
C SER A 59 -17.00 3.91 -1.71
N MET A 60 -16.93 2.58 -1.69
CA MET A 60 -15.98 1.82 -2.48
C MET A 60 -16.44 1.64 -3.93
N ALA A 61 -17.75 1.53 -4.15
CA ALA A 61 -18.37 1.41 -5.45
C ALA A 61 -19.82 1.90 -5.39
N ALA A 62 -20.32 2.43 -6.50
CA ALA A 62 -21.70 2.89 -6.61
C ALA A 62 -22.26 2.67 -8.01
N HIS A 63 -23.56 2.40 -8.08
CA HIS A 63 -24.36 2.43 -9.30
C HIS A 63 -25.52 3.40 -9.08
N GLY A 64 -25.77 4.30 -10.04
CA GLY A 64 -26.86 5.29 -9.97
C GLY A 64 -26.61 6.48 -9.00
N LEU A 65 -25.46 6.50 -8.30
CA LEU A 65 -25.01 7.58 -7.43
C LEU A 65 -23.50 7.79 -7.63
N PRO A 66 -22.97 9.01 -7.34
CA PRO A 66 -21.53 9.22 -7.36
C PRO A 66 -20.84 8.46 -6.21
N VAL A 67 -19.65 7.94 -6.49
CA VAL A 67 -18.73 7.46 -5.45
C VAL A 67 -18.18 8.67 -4.70
N GLY A 68 -18.08 8.57 -3.37
CA GLY A 68 -17.57 9.66 -2.55
C GLY A 68 -17.61 9.37 -1.06
N GLU A 69 -17.37 10.42 -0.29
CA GLU A 69 -17.43 10.37 1.16
C GLU A 69 -18.67 11.11 1.68
N LEU A 70 -19.17 10.64 2.80
CA LEU A 70 -20.31 11.24 3.51
C LEU A 70 -19.99 11.28 5.01
N PRO A 71 -20.29 12.39 5.72
CA PRO A 71 -20.21 12.40 7.18
C PRO A 71 -20.98 11.22 7.79
N ARG A 72 -20.36 10.47 8.70
CA ARG A 72 -20.96 9.28 9.32
C ARG A 72 -22.34 9.55 9.92
N GLY A 73 -22.52 10.74 10.50
CA GLY A 73 -23.80 11.14 11.09
C GLY A 73 -24.97 11.23 10.10
N LEU A 74 -24.72 11.33 8.79
CA LEU A 74 -25.74 11.36 7.74
C LEU A 74 -25.97 9.99 7.09
N SER A 75 -25.13 8.99 7.41
CA SER A 75 -25.14 7.69 6.78
C SER A 75 -26.25 6.78 7.28
N PHE A 76 -27.08 6.25 6.39
CA PHE A 76 -28.00 5.14 6.67
C PHE A 76 -27.24 3.86 7.05
N CYS A 77 -26.11 3.60 6.40
CA CYS A 77 -25.27 2.44 6.66
C CYS A 77 -24.68 2.43 8.08
N SER A 78 -24.51 3.61 8.70
CA SER A 78 -24.12 3.72 10.11
C SER A 78 -25.13 3.11 11.08
N HIS A 79 -26.41 3.09 10.71
CA HIS A 79 -27.44 2.37 11.47
C HIS A 79 -27.42 0.88 11.16
N THR A 80 -27.14 0.50 9.90
CA THR A 80 -27.08 -0.91 9.49
C THR A 80 -25.98 -1.69 10.22
N ILE A 81 -24.81 -1.09 10.45
CA ILE A 81 -23.71 -1.77 11.16
C ILE A 81 -24.00 -2.05 12.64
N LEU A 82 -25.04 -1.44 13.23
CA LEU A 82 -25.42 -1.67 14.62
C LEU A 82 -26.08 -3.04 14.85
N THR A 83 -26.61 -3.64 13.78
CA THR A 83 -27.27 -4.95 13.80
C THR A 83 -26.58 -5.89 12.82
N PRO A 84 -25.39 -6.43 13.15
CA PRO A 84 -24.58 -7.23 12.22
C PRO A 84 -25.30 -8.45 11.64
N ASP A 85 -26.26 -9.01 12.38
CA ASP A 85 -26.97 -10.23 12.00
C ASP A 85 -28.24 -9.97 11.18
N GLN A 86 -28.61 -8.70 10.96
CA GLN A 86 -29.87 -8.34 10.35
C GLN A 86 -29.69 -7.31 9.24
N MET A 87 -30.44 -7.52 8.16
CA MET A 87 -30.61 -6.53 7.13
C MET A 87 -31.48 -5.38 7.64
N THR A 88 -31.09 -4.14 7.37
CA THR A 88 -31.93 -2.96 7.65
C THR A 88 -32.80 -2.68 6.41
N VAL A 89 -34.11 -2.67 6.59
CA VAL A 89 -35.08 -2.29 5.54
C VAL A 89 -35.86 -1.08 6.03
N VAL A 90 -35.96 -0.05 5.21
CA VAL A 90 -36.70 1.20 5.43
C VAL A 90 -37.59 1.43 4.21
N PRO A 91 -38.88 1.00 4.28
CA PRO A 91 -39.82 1.08 3.15
C PRO A 91 -40.13 2.53 2.74
N ASP A 92 -40.21 3.45 3.71
CA ASP A 92 -40.36 4.89 3.46
C ASP A 92 -39.53 5.70 4.50
N ALA A 93 -38.38 6.17 4.08
CA ALA A 93 -37.45 6.94 4.91
C ALA A 93 -38.04 8.27 5.39
N ARG A 94 -39.05 8.80 4.74
CA ARG A 94 -39.76 10.03 5.12
C ARG A 94 -40.67 9.84 6.36
N GLN A 95 -41.01 8.58 6.65
CA GLN A 95 -41.82 8.18 7.78
C GLN A 95 -41.06 7.43 8.88
N ASP A 96 -39.77 7.17 8.67
CA ASP A 96 -38.90 6.50 9.65
C ASP A 96 -38.30 7.54 10.61
N ASP A 97 -38.49 7.37 11.89
CA ASP A 97 -38.02 8.30 12.94
C ASP A 97 -36.52 8.50 12.92
N ARG A 98 -35.78 7.53 12.42
CA ARG A 98 -34.30 7.62 12.29
C ARG A 98 -33.86 8.52 11.15
N PHE A 99 -34.65 8.61 10.05
CA PHE A 99 -34.24 9.17 8.79
C PHE A 99 -35.08 10.33 8.25
N SER A 100 -36.28 10.53 8.75
CA SER A 100 -37.22 11.57 8.25
C SER A 100 -36.65 12.98 8.23
N ASP A 101 -35.70 13.31 9.14
CA ASP A 101 -34.99 14.59 9.19
C ASP A 101 -33.61 14.57 8.48
N ASN A 102 -33.26 13.49 7.78
CA ASN A 102 -31.99 13.39 7.08
C ASN A 102 -31.96 14.34 5.85
N PRO A 103 -30.90 15.12 5.65
CA PRO A 103 -30.75 15.94 4.45
C PRO A 103 -30.87 15.16 3.14
N LEU A 104 -30.44 13.89 3.10
CA LEU A 104 -30.56 13.03 1.92
C LEU A 104 -32.00 12.58 1.63
N VAL A 105 -32.92 12.71 2.62
CA VAL A 105 -34.36 12.44 2.48
C VAL A 105 -35.10 13.70 2.13
N LYS A 106 -34.83 14.84 2.84
CA LYS A 106 -35.53 16.12 2.66
C LYS A 106 -35.07 16.91 1.43
N GLY A 107 -33.82 16.73 1.04
CA GLY A 107 -33.17 17.40 -0.11
C GLY A 107 -32.68 16.39 -1.15
N PRO A 108 -31.98 16.85 -2.19
CA PRO A 108 -31.38 15.95 -3.16
C PRO A 108 -30.43 14.97 -2.50
N PRO A 109 -30.46 13.67 -2.88
CA PRO A 109 -31.21 13.05 -3.99
C PRO A 109 -32.66 12.68 -3.65
N GLY A 110 -33.15 12.86 -2.42
CA GLY A 110 -34.52 12.56 -2.03
C GLY A 110 -34.75 11.06 -1.78
N VAL A 111 -33.85 10.42 -1.03
CA VAL A 111 -33.94 8.99 -0.70
C VAL A 111 -35.25 8.69 0.02
N ALA A 112 -36.09 7.85 -0.56
CA ALA A 112 -37.35 7.42 0.04
C ALA A 112 -37.32 5.96 0.52
N PHE A 113 -36.55 5.10 -0.14
CA PHE A 113 -36.39 3.70 0.24
C PHE A 113 -34.91 3.40 0.51
N TYR A 114 -34.66 2.55 1.50
CA TYR A 114 -33.32 2.02 1.79
C TYR A 114 -33.40 0.55 2.20
N ALA A 115 -32.52 -0.27 1.67
CA ALA A 115 -32.28 -1.61 2.16
C ALA A 115 -30.77 -1.89 2.19
N GLY A 116 -30.24 -2.22 3.37
CA GLY A 116 -28.80 -2.43 3.58
C GLY A 116 -28.48 -3.72 4.29
N VAL A 117 -27.53 -4.47 3.75
CA VAL A 117 -26.97 -5.69 4.35
C VAL A 117 -25.61 -5.36 4.95
N PRO A 118 -25.38 -5.61 6.24
CA PRO A 118 -24.09 -5.34 6.86
C PRO A 118 -22.99 -6.22 6.25
N LEU A 119 -21.82 -5.65 6.06
CA LEU A 119 -20.60 -6.33 5.61
C LEU A 119 -19.85 -6.79 6.86
N VAL A 120 -20.05 -8.04 7.24
CA VAL A 120 -19.52 -8.61 8.49
C VAL A 120 -18.35 -9.52 8.17
N ASN A 121 -17.20 -9.27 8.83
CA ASN A 121 -16.02 -10.09 8.67
C ASN A 121 -16.08 -11.38 9.52
N PRO A 122 -15.16 -12.35 9.33
CA PRO A 122 -15.14 -13.59 10.13
C PRO A 122 -14.96 -13.38 11.64
N GLN A 123 -14.49 -12.21 12.06
CA GLN A 123 -14.34 -11.84 13.47
C GLN A 123 -15.62 -11.21 14.05
N GLY A 124 -16.70 -11.12 13.26
CA GLY A 124 -18.00 -10.55 13.67
C GLY A 124 -18.06 -9.02 13.61
N ALA A 125 -17.06 -8.35 13.06
CA ALA A 125 -17.05 -6.90 12.94
C ALA A 125 -17.80 -6.45 11.67
N ALA A 126 -18.83 -5.61 11.82
CA ALA A 126 -19.55 -4.98 10.72
C ALA A 126 -18.75 -3.79 10.20
N LEU A 127 -18.09 -3.96 9.05
CA LEU A 127 -17.18 -2.98 8.46
C LEU A 127 -17.90 -1.87 7.70
N GLY A 128 -19.11 -2.18 7.21
CA GLY A 128 -19.91 -1.31 6.37
C GLY A 128 -21.20 -1.98 5.93
N ALA A 129 -21.73 -1.60 4.77
CA ALA A 129 -22.93 -2.21 4.20
C ALA A 129 -22.92 -2.20 2.66
N LEU A 130 -23.47 -3.25 2.05
CA LEU A 130 -24.02 -3.19 0.70
C LEU A 130 -25.47 -2.71 0.81
N CYS A 131 -25.79 -1.60 0.17
CA CYS A 131 -27.15 -1.07 0.23
C CYS A 131 -27.70 -0.74 -1.17
N VAL A 132 -29.03 -0.76 -1.25
CA VAL A 132 -29.79 -0.24 -2.37
C VAL A 132 -30.69 0.88 -1.88
N VAL A 133 -30.89 1.88 -2.74
CA VAL A 133 -31.77 3.02 -2.45
C VAL A 133 -32.69 3.31 -3.62
N ASP A 134 -33.84 3.89 -3.30
CA ASP A 134 -34.77 4.39 -4.31
C ASP A 134 -35.36 5.74 -3.89
N TYR A 135 -35.89 6.48 -4.85
CA TYR A 135 -36.47 7.83 -4.66
C TYR A 135 -37.98 7.78 -4.49
N ALA A 136 -38.58 6.58 -4.54
CA ALA A 136 -39.96 6.29 -4.20
C ALA A 136 -40.01 5.23 -3.09
N PRO A 137 -41.03 5.26 -2.19
CA PRO A 137 -41.25 4.19 -1.23
C PRO A 137 -41.50 2.88 -1.95
N ARG A 138 -41.04 1.79 -1.37
CA ARG A 138 -41.23 0.44 -1.91
C ARG A 138 -41.00 -0.64 -0.88
N ASP A 139 -41.47 -1.84 -1.18
CA ASP A 139 -41.13 -3.05 -0.47
C ASP A 139 -40.04 -3.83 -1.18
N ILE A 140 -39.38 -4.70 -0.44
CA ILE A 140 -38.38 -5.61 -0.97
C ILE A 140 -38.78 -7.06 -0.67
N SER A 141 -38.86 -7.89 -1.71
CA SER A 141 -39.24 -9.29 -1.57
C SER A 141 -38.17 -10.13 -0.87
N GLU A 142 -38.55 -11.28 -0.30
CA GLU A 142 -37.59 -12.21 0.31
C GLU A 142 -36.52 -12.68 -0.68
N SER A 143 -36.89 -12.89 -1.95
CA SER A 143 -35.94 -13.24 -3.01
C SER A 143 -34.90 -12.15 -3.26
N GLN A 144 -35.32 -10.88 -3.31
CA GLN A 144 -34.43 -9.73 -3.45
C GLN A 144 -33.53 -9.55 -2.21
N GLN A 145 -34.07 -9.76 -1.01
CA GLN A 145 -33.27 -9.74 0.23
C GLN A 145 -32.20 -10.85 0.21
N SER A 146 -32.56 -12.06 -0.25
CA SER A 146 -31.62 -13.17 -0.39
C SER A 146 -30.49 -12.85 -1.37
N VAL A 147 -30.82 -12.25 -2.51
CA VAL A 147 -29.83 -11.80 -3.51
C VAL A 147 -28.86 -10.77 -2.89
N LEU A 148 -29.37 -9.75 -2.18
CA LEU A 148 -28.52 -8.75 -1.53
C LEU A 148 -27.60 -9.36 -0.49
N LYS A 149 -28.07 -10.34 0.30
CA LYS A 149 -27.23 -11.07 1.26
C LYS A 149 -26.10 -11.83 0.57
N GLN A 150 -26.39 -12.51 -0.54
CA GLN A 150 -25.37 -13.23 -1.32
C GLN A 150 -24.33 -12.28 -1.95
N LEU A 151 -24.78 -11.13 -2.47
CA LEU A 151 -23.87 -10.11 -3.01
C LEU A 151 -23.01 -9.48 -1.91
N ALA A 152 -23.57 -9.20 -0.72
CA ALA A 152 -22.80 -8.72 0.43
C ALA A 152 -21.74 -9.74 0.88
N GLN A 153 -22.07 -11.03 0.85
CA GLN A 153 -21.09 -12.09 1.12
C GLN A 153 -19.99 -12.14 0.06
N THR A 154 -20.32 -11.89 -1.22
CA THR A 154 -19.34 -11.79 -2.30
C THR A 154 -18.38 -10.61 -2.09
N VAL A 155 -18.90 -9.44 -1.65
CA VAL A 155 -18.09 -8.28 -1.25
C VAL A 155 -17.10 -8.69 -0.17
N MET A 156 -17.59 -9.33 0.92
CA MET A 156 -16.73 -9.74 2.03
C MET A 156 -15.67 -10.76 1.61
N THR A 157 -16.06 -11.76 0.81
CA THR A 157 -15.10 -12.76 0.28
C THR A 157 -13.99 -12.09 -0.54
N THR A 158 -14.35 -11.11 -1.36
CA THR A 158 -13.38 -10.34 -2.17
C THR A 158 -12.44 -9.51 -1.28
N LEU A 159 -12.97 -8.86 -0.24
CA LEU A 159 -12.16 -8.13 0.75
C LEU A 159 -11.19 -9.05 1.49
N GLU A 160 -11.66 -10.21 1.97
CA GLU A 160 -10.81 -11.20 2.65
C GLU A 160 -9.70 -11.73 1.74
N LEU A 161 -10.02 -12.04 0.49
CA LEU A 161 -9.03 -12.51 -0.47
C LEU A 161 -7.93 -11.45 -0.70
N ARG A 162 -8.31 -10.19 -0.84
CA ARG A 162 -7.33 -9.07 -0.97
C ARG A 162 -6.47 -8.92 0.27
N ARG A 163 -7.08 -8.95 1.46
CA ARG A 163 -6.36 -8.91 2.73
C ARG A 163 -5.34 -10.05 2.83
N ALA A 164 -5.74 -11.27 2.45
CA ALA A 164 -4.85 -12.42 2.42
C ALA A 164 -3.71 -12.25 1.39
N MET A 165 -4.02 -11.78 0.19
CA MET A 165 -3.02 -11.49 -0.85
C MET A 165 -2.02 -10.41 -0.41
N ASN A 166 -2.49 -9.30 0.21
CA ASN A 166 -1.62 -8.25 0.73
C ASN A 166 -0.71 -8.79 1.85
N ARG A 167 -1.24 -9.63 2.75
CA ARG A 167 -0.43 -10.31 3.78
C ARG A 167 0.65 -11.21 3.18
N ILE A 168 0.28 -12.04 2.20
CA ILE A 168 1.25 -12.90 1.50
C ILE A 168 2.30 -12.04 0.81
N ARG A 169 1.88 -10.96 0.14
CA ARG A 169 2.79 -10.00 -0.51
C ARG A 169 3.75 -9.37 0.50
N THR A 170 3.26 -8.88 1.64
CA THR A 170 4.10 -8.27 2.68
C THR A 170 5.09 -9.28 3.26
N LEU A 171 4.65 -10.49 3.58
CA LEU A 171 5.54 -11.58 4.04
C LEU A 171 6.55 -12.00 2.96
N SER A 172 6.19 -11.90 1.68
CA SER A 172 7.06 -12.18 0.53
C SER A 172 7.98 -11.03 0.15
N LEU A 173 7.82 -9.82 0.70
CA LEU A 173 8.59 -8.61 0.36
C LEU A 173 9.60 -8.18 1.43
N THR A 174 9.67 -8.90 2.56
CA THR A 174 10.63 -8.62 3.64
C THR A 174 11.66 -9.73 3.79
N ASP A 175 12.88 -9.38 4.20
CA ASP A 175 13.90 -10.33 4.63
C ASP A 175 13.65 -10.76 6.08
N GLY A 176 13.49 -12.06 6.31
CA GLY A 176 13.10 -12.60 7.61
C GLY A 176 14.13 -12.42 8.73
N LEU A 177 15.41 -12.19 8.41
CA LEU A 177 16.45 -11.97 9.41
C LEU A 177 16.56 -10.51 9.83
N THR A 178 16.48 -9.60 8.86
CA THR A 178 16.80 -8.19 9.05
C THR A 178 15.58 -7.29 9.15
N GLY A 179 14.41 -7.75 8.67
CA GLY A 179 13.19 -6.94 8.59
C GLY A 179 13.21 -5.87 7.49
N LEU A 180 14.31 -5.69 6.76
CA LEU A 180 14.36 -4.84 5.58
C LEU A 180 13.53 -5.43 4.43
N ALA A 181 13.30 -4.64 3.40
CA ALA A 181 12.78 -5.17 2.14
C ALA A 181 13.71 -6.28 1.61
N ASN A 182 13.14 -7.24 0.89
CA ASN A 182 13.93 -8.24 0.19
C ASN A 182 14.17 -7.84 -1.27
N ARG A 183 14.87 -8.70 -2.03
CA ARG A 183 15.16 -8.47 -3.46
C ARG A 183 13.88 -8.17 -4.28
N ALA A 184 12.78 -8.87 -4.02
CA ALA A 184 11.53 -8.67 -4.77
C ALA A 184 10.92 -7.29 -4.53
N ALA A 185 10.95 -6.81 -3.29
CA ALA A 185 10.47 -5.48 -2.93
C ALA A 185 11.35 -4.36 -3.53
N LEU A 186 12.67 -4.56 -3.58
CA LEU A 186 13.58 -3.62 -4.24
C LEU A 186 13.26 -3.51 -5.73
N LEU A 187 13.06 -4.64 -6.42
CA LEU A 187 12.72 -4.67 -7.85
C LEU A 187 11.41 -3.95 -8.15
N ASP A 188 10.38 -4.17 -7.34
CA ASP A 188 9.08 -3.49 -7.45
C ASP A 188 9.23 -1.96 -7.24
N GLY A 189 10.02 -1.54 -6.24
CA GLY A 189 10.35 -0.13 -6.01
C GLY A 189 11.10 0.50 -7.18
N LEU A 190 12.10 -0.22 -7.72
CA LEU A 190 12.93 0.24 -8.82
C LEU A 190 12.13 0.38 -10.12
N ASP A 191 11.21 -0.56 -10.42
CA ASP A 191 10.30 -0.45 -11.57
C ASP A 191 9.43 0.80 -11.49
N ARG A 192 8.87 1.09 -10.31
CA ARG A 192 8.10 2.33 -10.07
C ARG A 192 8.96 3.58 -10.25
N ALA A 193 10.20 3.58 -9.76
CA ALA A 193 11.11 4.72 -9.91
C ALA A 193 11.47 4.99 -11.37
N ILE A 194 11.77 3.93 -12.14
CA ILE A 194 12.04 4.02 -13.59
C ILE A 194 10.79 4.55 -14.32
N ALA A 195 9.60 4.03 -14.00
CA ALA A 195 8.36 4.49 -14.61
C ALA A 195 8.03 5.96 -14.26
N ALA A 196 8.29 6.38 -13.02
CA ALA A 196 8.11 7.77 -12.60
C ALA A 196 9.08 8.71 -13.33
N GLN A 197 10.35 8.32 -13.48
CA GLN A 197 11.35 9.07 -14.20
C GLN A 197 10.98 9.24 -15.67
N ARG A 198 10.51 8.18 -16.34
CA ARG A 198 10.05 8.24 -17.75
C ARG A 198 8.87 9.19 -17.95
N ARG A 199 7.97 9.34 -16.96
CA ARG A 199 6.81 10.23 -17.04
C ARG A 199 7.11 11.68 -16.65
N GLY A 200 7.88 11.89 -15.63
CA GLY A 200 8.04 13.19 -14.97
C GLY A 200 9.48 13.67 -14.79
N GLY A 201 10.47 12.88 -15.25
CA GLY A 201 11.89 13.25 -15.13
C GLY A 201 12.43 13.23 -13.70
N THR A 202 11.72 12.67 -12.73
CA THR A 202 12.18 12.62 -11.33
C THR A 202 13.39 11.70 -11.21
N PRO A 203 14.58 12.21 -10.81
CA PRO A 203 15.78 11.38 -10.71
C PRO A 203 15.64 10.38 -9.56
N PHE A 204 16.44 9.33 -9.60
CA PHE A 204 16.61 8.40 -8.48
C PHE A 204 18.04 7.87 -8.45
N ALA A 205 18.44 7.28 -7.34
CA ALA A 205 19.74 6.60 -7.24
C ALA A 205 19.58 5.20 -6.68
N LEU A 206 20.50 4.31 -7.08
CA LEU A 206 20.61 2.96 -6.53
C LEU A 206 21.99 2.84 -5.87
N VAL A 207 21.99 2.55 -4.58
CA VAL A 207 23.14 2.21 -3.78
C VAL A 207 23.18 0.70 -3.63
N TYR A 208 24.25 0.05 -4.03
CA TYR A 208 24.48 -1.38 -3.86
C TYR A 208 25.70 -1.57 -2.96
N LEU A 209 25.62 -2.40 -1.96
CA LEU A 209 26.71 -2.60 -1.02
C LEU A 209 26.89 -4.07 -0.64
N ASP A 210 28.13 -4.44 -0.36
CA ASP A 210 28.55 -5.75 0.10
C ASP A 210 29.46 -5.59 1.32
N LEU A 211 29.31 -6.46 2.31
CA LEU A 211 30.04 -6.38 3.57
C LEU A 211 31.42 -7.03 3.46
N ASP A 212 32.46 -6.22 3.52
CA ASP A 212 33.81 -6.68 3.53
C ASP A 212 34.15 -7.42 4.82
N GLY A 213 34.70 -8.61 4.71
CA GLY A 213 35.12 -9.41 5.86
C GLY A 213 34.02 -10.21 6.53
N PHE A 214 32.76 -10.14 6.07
CA PHE A 214 31.62 -10.85 6.66
C PHE A 214 31.83 -12.37 6.75
N LYS A 215 32.34 -13.00 5.70
CA LYS A 215 32.65 -14.43 5.71
C LYS A 215 33.62 -14.80 6.83
N LYS A 216 34.63 -13.97 7.11
CA LYS A 216 35.58 -14.19 8.19
C LYS A 216 34.91 -14.16 9.58
N VAL A 217 33.90 -13.31 9.76
CA VAL A 217 33.09 -13.31 11.00
C VAL A 217 32.38 -14.64 11.18
N ASN A 218 31.72 -15.13 10.14
CA ASN A 218 31.05 -16.44 10.20
C ASN A 218 32.03 -17.59 10.49
N ASP A 219 33.20 -17.58 9.87
CA ASP A 219 34.19 -18.63 10.00
C ASP A 219 34.85 -18.65 11.40
N LEU A 220 35.02 -17.48 12.03
CA LEU A 220 35.69 -17.35 13.34
C LEU A 220 34.72 -17.35 14.53
N GLU A 221 33.57 -16.69 14.41
CA GLU A 221 32.64 -16.43 15.54
C GLU A 221 31.29 -17.17 15.35
N GLY A 222 31.09 -17.83 14.21
CA GLY A 222 29.88 -18.58 13.90
C GLY A 222 28.76 -17.72 13.31
N HIS A 223 27.74 -18.40 12.75
CA HIS A 223 26.61 -17.74 12.03
C HIS A 223 25.80 -16.79 12.92
N ALA A 224 25.68 -17.05 14.23
CA ALA A 224 24.97 -16.15 15.12
C ALA A 224 25.63 -14.74 15.18
N ALA A 225 26.97 -14.68 15.17
CA ALA A 225 27.70 -13.41 15.13
C ALA A 225 27.53 -12.70 13.78
N GLY A 226 27.50 -13.46 12.68
CA GLY A 226 27.17 -12.94 11.35
C GLY A 226 25.75 -12.36 11.30
N ASP A 227 24.77 -13.05 11.86
CA ASP A 227 23.39 -12.59 11.96
C ASP A 227 23.28 -11.27 12.73
N ASP A 228 24.06 -11.09 13.80
CA ASP A 228 24.09 -9.83 14.56
C ASP A 228 24.69 -8.69 13.75
N VAL A 229 25.72 -8.95 12.94
CA VAL A 229 26.26 -7.96 11.99
C VAL A 229 25.20 -7.57 10.98
N LEU A 230 24.50 -8.53 10.38
CA LEU A 230 23.45 -8.27 9.38
C LEU A 230 22.29 -7.44 9.96
N ARG A 231 21.84 -7.75 11.18
CA ARG A 231 20.83 -6.96 11.91
C ARG A 231 21.32 -5.54 12.21
N GLY A 232 22.60 -5.39 12.61
CA GLY A 232 23.21 -4.09 12.85
C GLY A 232 23.27 -3.22 11.61
N VAL A 233 23.68 -3.77 10.48
CA VAL A 233 23.67 -3.09 9.17
C VAL A 233 22.25 -2.68 8.78
N ALA A 234 21.29 -3.58 8.93
CA ALA A 234 19.89 -3.30 8.64
C ALA A 234 19.34 -2.14 9.49
N ALA A 235 19.67 -2.09 10.77
CA ALA A 235 19.27 -0.98 11.66
C ALA A 235 19.88 0.36 11.21
N VAL A 236 21.14 0.36 10.78
CA VAL A 236 21.82 1.55 10.24
C VAL A 236 21.12 2.04 8.96
N MET A 237 20.74 1.13 8.05
CA MET A 237 20.03 1.46 6.80
C MET A 237 18.62 1.97 7.07
N ALA A 238 17.86 1.28 7.92
CA ALA A 238 16.49 1.67 8.28
C ALA A 238 16.42 3.07 8.89
N ALA A 239 17.40 3.43 9.75
CA ALA A 239 17.46 4.75 10.36
C ALA A 239 17.71 5.91 9.37
N ARG A 240 18.15 5.61 8.16
CA ARG A 240 18.46 6.56 7.08
C ARG A 240 17.45 6.57 5.96
N GLN A 241 16.54 5.63 5.95
CA GLN A 241 15.48 5.51 4.95
C GLN A 241 14.44 6.60 5.13
N ARG A 242 14.12 7.33 4.05
CA ARG A 242 13.03 8.32 4.00
C ARG A 242 11.76 7.71 3.41
N VAL A 243 10.66 8.42 3.55
CA VAL A 243 9.43 8.08 2.81
C VAL A 243 9.72 8.08 1.31
N GLY A 244 9.43 6.97 0.65
CA GLY A 244 9.71 6.77 -0.78
C GLY A 244 11.00 6.01 -1.10
N ASP A 245 11.95 5.93 -0.15
CA ASP A 245 13.15 5.10 -0.29
C ASP A 245 12.84 3.62 0.00
N VAL A 246 13.68 2.72 -0.51
CA VAL A 246 13.61 1.28 -0.20
C VAL A 246 14.98 0.78 0.23
N ALA A 247 15.14 0.42 1.50
CA ALA A 247 16.31 -0.30 2.00
C ALA A 247 16.06 -1.80 1.98
N ALA A 248 16.92 -2.58 1.33
CA ALA A 248 16.71 -4.00 1.09
C ALA A 248 17.96 -4.83 1.37
N ARG A 249 17.75 -6.10 1.81
CA ARG A 249 18.76 -7.15 1.78
C ARG A 249 18.50 -8.05 0.59
N LEU A 250 19.52 -8.27 -0.25
CA LEU A 250 19.39 -9.03 -1.50
C LEU A 250 19.69 -10.51 -1.32
N GLY A 251 20.53 -10.84 -0.33
CA GLY A 251 20.92 -12.17 0.05
C GLY A 251 22.33 -12.16 0.67
N GLY A 252 22.67 -13.15 1.49
CA GLY A 252 23.99 -13.21 2.10
C GLY A 252 24.37 -11.91 2.84
N ASP A 253 25.44 -11.29 2.39
CA ASP A 253 26.01 -10.02 2.86
C ASP A 253 25.77 -8.83 1.92
N GLU A 254 24.89 -8.99 0.92
CA GLU A 254 24.53 -7.98 -0.05
C GLU A 254 23.29 -7.20 0.35
N PHE A 255 23.38 -5.88 0.28
CA PHE A 255 22.28 -4.94 0.54
C PHE A 255 22.17 -3.91 -0.59
N ALA A 256 21.00 -3.29 -0.69
CA ALA A 256 20.79 -2.17 -1.62
C ALA A 256 19.85 -1.12 -1.02
N MET A 257 19.98 0.10 -1.52
CA MET A 257 19.05 1.18 -1.16
C MET A 257 18.65 1.96 -2.41
N LEU A 258 17.35 1.99 -2.70
CA LEU A 258 16.75 2.85 -3.71
C LEU A 258 16.42 4.19 -3.07
N LEU A 259 16.91 5.27 -3.66
CA LEU A 259 16.73 6.65 -3.20
C LEU A 259 15.83 7.39 -4.20
N ALA A 260 14.58 7.58 -3.88
CA ALA A 260 13.62 8.26 -4.74
C ALA A 260 13.86 9.78 -4.72
N GLY A 261 13.87 10.41 -5.90
CA GLY A 261 14.08 11.87 -6.03
C GLY A 261 15.47 12.37 -5.62
N ALA A 262 16.46 11.47 -5.44
CA ALA A 262 17.79 11.88 -5.01
C ALA A 262 18.62 12.44 -6.17
N THR A 263 19.32 13.56 -5.90
CA THR A 263 20.33 14.09 -6.80
C THR A 263 21.64 13.29 -6.68
N PRO A 264 22.57 13.38 -7.66
CA PRO A 264 23.87 12.71 -7.57
C PRO A 264 24.63 13.05 -6.28
N GLU A 265 24.64 14.31 -5.87
CA GLU A 265 25.34 14.78 -4.66
C GLU A 265 24.70 14.22 -3.39
N ALA A 266 23.35 14.21 -3.32
CA ALA A 266 22.62 13.69 -2.17
C ALA A 266 22.80 12.17 -2.03
N SER A 267 22.85 11.44 -3.15
CA SER A 267 23.04 9.99 -3.13
C SER A 267 24.46 9.61 -2.68
N LEU A 268 25.48 10.34 -3.15
CA LEU A 268 26.86 10.14 -2.73
C LEU A 268 27.06 10.50 -1.24
N ALA A 269 26.45 11.60 -0.79
CA ALA A 269 26.52 12.01 0.63
C ALA A 269 25.89 10.96 1.54
N LEU A 270 24.72 10.44 1.19
CA LEU A 270 24.05 9.36 1.94
C LEU A 270 24.89 8.08 1.95
N ALA A 271 25.43 7.66 0.81
CA ALA A 271 26.26 6.47 0.73
C ALA A 271 27.53 6.60 1.58
N THR A 272 28.13 7.80 1.64
CA THR A 272 29.30 8.09 2.48
C THR A 272 28.95 7.98 3.97
N ASP A 273 27.87 8.59 4.40
CA ASP A 273 27.39 8.50 5.78
C ASP A 273 27.00 7.06 6.15
N LEU A 274 26.35 6.34 5.23
CA LEU A 274 25.96 4.95 5.41
C LEU A 274 27.18 4.04 5.60
N ALA A 275 28.20 4.12 4.75
CA ALA A 275 29.42 3.34 4.85
C ALA A 275 30.18 3.60 6.17
N ALA A 276 30.30 4.87 6.55
CA ALA A 276 30.90 5.26 7.81
C ALA A 276 30.13 4.72 9.03
N ALA A 277 28.81 4.82 9.01
CA ALA A 277 27.95 4.35 10.08
C ALA A 277 27.95 2.81 10.20
N ILE A 278 28.02 2.07 9.09
CA ILE A 278 28.15 0.60 9.10
C ILE A 278 29.48 0.24 9.78
N SER A 279 30.60 0.80 9.32
CA SER A 279 31.94 0.53 9.86
C SER A 279 32.09 0.92 11.34
N GLY A 280 31.38 1.97 11.79
CA GLY A 280 31.34 2.43 13.18
C GLY A 280 30.31 1.74 14.05
N SER A 281 29.47 0.85 13.53
CA SER A 281 28.40 0.21 14.30
C SER A 281 28.95 -0.77 15.35
N ALA A 282 28.22 -0.93 16.45
CA ALA A 282 28.61 -1.81 17.57
C ALA A 282 28.76 -3.28 17.16
N SER A 283 28.10 -3.71 16.09
CA SER A 283 28.18 -5.08 15.56
C SER A 283 29.32 -5.29 14.56
N ALA A 284 29.65 -4.28 13.76
CA ALA A 284 30.65 -4.36 12.69
C ALA A 284 32.05 -3.92 13.14
N GLN A 285 32.17 -2.84 13.92
CA GLN A 285 33.45 -2.26 14.32
C GLN A 285 34.38 -3.22 15.05
N PRO A 286 33.96 -3.99 16.08
CA PRO A 286 34.84 -4.93 16.78
C PRO A 286 35.36 -6.05 15.89
N ARG A 287 34.66 -6.34 14.79
CA ARG A 287 34.93 -7.42 13.86
C ARG A 287 35.67 -6.98 12.60
N GLY A 288 35.93 -5.67 12.48
CA GLY A 288 36.59 -5.09 11.31
C GLY A 288 35.76 -5.22 10.02
N VAL A 289 34.44 -5.32 10.12
CA VAL A 289 33.53 -5.36 8.97
C VAL A 289 33.34 -3.95 8.43
N THR A 290 33.55 -3.79 7.13
CA THR A 290 33.33 -2.55 6.37
C THR A 290 32.39 -2.82 5.19
N ALA A 291 32.11 -1.83 4.36
CA ALA A 291 31.28 -1.99 3.17
C ALA A 291 31.99 -1.48 1.92
N SER A 292 31.93 -2.24 0.84
CA SER A 292 32.25 -1.80 -0.51
C SER A 292 30.95 -1.37 -1.17
N VAL A 293 30.87 -0.12 -1.67
CA VAL A 293 29.62 0.51 -2.10
C VAL A 293 29.70 1.00 -3.53
N GLY A 294 28.73 0.61 -4.36
CA GLY A 294 28.48 1.17 -5.69
C GLY A 294 27.26 2.09 -5.65
N VAL A 295 27.36 3.28 -6.24
CA VAL A 295 26.26 4.24 -6.33
C VAL A 295 26.05 4.64 -7.78
N VAL A 296 24.85 4.43 -8.31
CA VAL A 296 24.46 4.96 -9.62
C VAL A 296 23.36 5.97 -9.44
N SER A 297 23.59 7.19 -9.92
CA SER A 297 22.57 8.25 -9.93
C SER A 297 21.97 8.34 -11.34
N PHE A 298 20.69 8.00 -11.46
CA PHE A 298 19.97 8.00 -12.72
C PHE A 298 19.31 9.37 -12.95
N VAL A 299 19.96 10.22 -13.72
CA VAL A 299 19.40 11.49 -14.20
C VAL A 299 18.62 11.32 -15.51
N THR A 300 18.88 10.22 -16.22
CA THR A 300 18.07 9.73 -17.34
C THR A 300 17.64 8.29 -17.06
N PRO A 301 16.47 7.84 -17.58
CA PRO A 301 15.96 6.52 -17.27
C PRO A 301 16.87 5.41 -17.85
N PRO A 302 17.17 4.37 -17.06
CA PRO A 302 17.86 3.20 -17.57
C PRO A 302 16.99 2.43 -18.57
N SER A 303 17.59 1.54 -19.36
CA SER A 303 16.86 0.70 -20.31
C SER A 303 15.87 -0.25 -19.64
N GLY A 304 16.17 -0.69 -18.40
CA GLY A 304 15.32 -1.56 -17.60
C GLY A 304 15.92 -1.88 -16.24
N LEU A 305 15.23 -2.76 -15.49
CA LEU A 305 15.64 -3.21 -14.15
C LEU A 305 17.04 -3.83 -14.13
N ASP A 306 17.30 -4.77 -15.05
CA ASP A 306 18.58 -5.47 -15.10
C ASP A 306 19.74 -4.52 -15.36
N HIS A 307 19.56 -3.52 -16.23
CA HIS A 307 20.58 -2.51 -16.48
C HIS A 307 20.87 -1.67 -15.24
N ALA A 308 19.82 -1.26 -14.50
CA ALA A 308 20.01 -0.45 -13.29
C ALA A 308 20.77 -1.23 -12.20
N LEU A 309 20.43 -2.50 -12.01
CA LEU A 309 21.08 -3.37 -11.03
C LEU A 309 22.53 -3.65 -11.42
N ALA A 310 22.77 -4.05 -12.69
CA ALA A 310 24.10 -4.36 -13.17
C ALA A 310 25.04 -3.15 -13.05
N ALA A 311 24.57 -1.94 -13.37
CA ALA A 311 25.36 -0.72 -13.26
C ALA A 311 25.78 -0.42 -11.80
N ALA A 312 24.94 -0.70 -10.82
CA ALA A 312 25.27 -0.51 -9.40
C ALA A 312 26.19 -1.61 -8.87
N ASP A 313 25.99 -2.86 -9.29
CA ASP A 313 26.83 -4.01 -8.94
C ASP A 313 28.25 -3.85 -9.52
N GLU A 314 28.40 -3.42 -10.79
CA GLU A 314 29.68 -3.12 -11.38
C GLU A 314 30.50 -2.12 -10.54
N LEU A 315 29.87 -1.04 -10.07
CA LEU A 315 30.54 -0.03 -9.24
C LEU A 315 30.91 -0.59 -7.86
N MET A 316 30.04 -1.38 -7.25
CA MET A 316 30.38 -2.06 -6.00
C MET A 316 31.57 -2.99 -6.18
N TYR A 317 31.62 -3.71 -7.29
CA TYR A 317 32.76 -4.56 -7.63
C TYR A 317 34.05 -3.75 -7.91
N GLU A 318 33.98 -2.59 -8.60
CA GLU A 318 35.09 -1.64 -8.75
C GLU A 318 35.62 -1.20 -7.36
N ALA A 319 34.72 -0.87 -6.42
CA ALA A 319 35.10 -0.52 -5.04
C ALA A 319 35.83 -1.67 -4.33
N LYS A 320 35.41 -2.92 -4.50
CA LYS A 320 36.08 -4.11 -3.96
C LYS A 320 37.48 -4.29 -4.54
N LEU A 321 37.65 -4.17 -5.87
CA LEU A 321 38.93 -4.32 -6.53
C LEU A 321 39.91 -3.20 -6.16
N ALA A 322 39.42 -2.01 -5.95
CA ALA A 322 40.22 -0.85 -5.57
C ALA A 322 40.74 -0.89 -4.11
N GLY A 323 40.45 -1.94 -3.34
CA GLY A 323 40.99 -2.17 -1.98
C GLY A 323 39.92 -2.18 -0.88
N LYS A 324 38.62 -2.35 -1.20
CA LYS A 324 37.51 -2.44 -0.27
C LYS A 324 37.27 -1.17 0.58
N ASN A 325 36.26 -1.17 1.45
CA ASN A 325 35.95 -0.06 2.34
C ASN A 325 35.96 1.30 1.61
N ARG A 326 35.25 1.39 0.50
CA ARG A 326 35.16 2.59 -0.33
C ARG A 326 33.91 2.64 -1.16
N ILE A 327 33.70 3.79 -1.78
CA ILE A 327 32.53 4.09 -2.61
C ILE A 327 33.01 4.37 -4.03
N ALA A 328 32.40 3.72 -5.01
CA ALA A 328 32.44 4.10 -6.42
C ALA A 328 31.11 4.73 -6.81
N HIS A 329 31.15 5.88 -7.46
CA HIS A 329 29.93 6.61 -7.86
C HIS A 329 29.99 6.94 -9.36
N ARG A 330 28.84 6.82 -10.02
CA ARG A 330 28.67 7.17 -11.43
C ARG A 330 27.30 7.79 -11.66
N GLU A 331 27.26 8.84 -12.45
CA GLU A 331 26.03 9.42 -12.97
C GLU A 331 25.66 8.73 -14.30
N HIS A 332 24.44 8.19 -14.37
CA HIS A 332 23.90 7.62 -15.59
C HIS A 332 23.15 8.72 -16.36
N ALA A 333 23.83 9.27 -17.37
CA ALA A 333 23.28 10.20 -18.34
C ALA A 333 23.36 9.58 -19.74
N VAL A 334 22.29 9.61 -20.52
CA VAL A 334 22.37 9.27 -21.95
C VAL A 334 23.10 10.41 -22.64
N THR A 335 24.31 10.14 -23.11
CA THR A 335 25.00 11.07 -24.00
C THR A 335 24.19 11.19 -25.28
N THR A 336 23.46 12.30 -25.43
CA THR A 336 22.84 12.63 -26.72
C THR A 336 24.00 12.83 -27.71
N VAL A 337 24.23 11.86 -28.55
CA VAL A 337 25.14 12.06 -29.71
C VAL A 337 24.55 13.20 -30.51
N ALA A 338 25.23 14.34 -30.50
CA ALA A 338 24.82 15.51 -31.27
C ALA A 338 24.62 15.06 -32.72
N ALA A 339 23.44 15.31 -33.26
CA ALA A 339 23.14 15.04 -34.65
C ALA A 339 24.21 15.70 -35.53
N ILE A 340 24.90 14.90 -36.31
CA ILE A 340 25.85 15.40 -37.33
C ILE A 340 25.04 16.32 -38.25
N PRO A 341 25.41 17.62 -38.42
CA PRO A 341 24.71 18.47 -39.34
C PRO A 341 24.86 17.89 -40.75
N SER A 342 23.73 17.59 -41.39
CA SER A 342 23.70 17.21 -42.80
C SER A 342 24.19 18.40 -43.63
N PHE A 343 25.39 18.26 -44.18
CA PHE A 343 25.83 19.14 -45.25
C PHE A 343 24.98 18.91 -46.50
N SER A 344 24.22 19.93 -46.88
CA SER A 344 23.54 20.06 -48.18
C SER A 344 24.52 20.62 -49.20
#